data_8eb14528acd4a3f477900014ec4d0371
#
_entry.id   8eb14528acd4a3f477900014ec4d0371
#
_cell.length_a   1.000
_cell.length_b   1.000
_cell.length_c   1.000
_cell.angle_alpha   90.00
_cell.angle_beta   90.00
_cell.angle_gamma   90.00
#
_symmetry.space_group_name_H-M   'P 1'
#
loop_
_entity.id
_entity.type
_entity.pdbx_description
1 polymer ?
#
loop_
_entity_poly.entity_id
_entity_poly.type
_entity_poly.pdbx_seq_one_letter_code
_entity_poly.pdbx_strand_id
1 'polypeptide(L)'
;MTVLATAGHVDHGKSTFVNFLTGQETDRLKEEKIRGLTINLGYTYFEFKNKRISIVDVPGHVDYFKNTIAGFANVDGIIFCIDSVQGWSRQSEEHFQAIRNLQINNIFFVLTKTDLLDSPVDKSFLEKKLKSEKLINYTIEEFSYKTSDLKLFQEKIVDFFKSVSFENPNSLWIDRSFTKDGIGKVITGTASMAFDLENMYLARTNKLLEVKEIRNTEDKVKNITSTSRIAISLKKGTQDDISRGDLLTNRVVSSGKYIFAILNGNDNGFKNKGSNRLFVGTINQIVKRLEIINASEKILIYIELPNKLPILENQKILIQNMVSNDFIGGKIAFVSNNNHLVKTFFRQVRKTEFIDVEKAFTLLSENLKENSKDYININNKYISKDYLECMTQKIKENIKTINSVGVKNYFHDEFFIEDNYIDELIDKIDGLNIINDQLFVDKETVVDLEVYQNVIKEMSTDLSVKRVDINKFNKESIKELFMNEYLYRVDKNIIIGKEHKSDLVEILQKLPDIFDVSEFKEASNLSRKYAIPYLEFLDKCLYTSKINSSGKRKKLV
;
A
#
# COMPACT_ATOMS: atom_id res chain seq x y z
N MET A 1 -11.63 2.54 22.15
CA MET A 1 -12.92 2.11 21.65
C MET A 1 -12.71 0.76 20.97
N THR A 2 -13.68 -0.10 20.96
CA THR A 2 -13.54 -1.45 20.39
C THR A 2 -14.78 -1.74 19.54
N VAL A 3 -14.60 -2.36 18.38
CA VAL A 3 -15.69 -2.79 17.51
C VAL A 3 -15.69 -4.31 17.43
N LEU A 4 -16.80 -4.92 17.82
CA LEU A 4 -17.00 -6.36 17.81
C LEU A 4 -18.07 -6.75 16.79
N ALA A 5 -17.98 -7.93 16.21
CA ALA A 5 -19.08 -8.50 15.43
C ALA A 5 -19.63 -9.74 16.11
N THR A 6 -20.92 -10.01 15.93
CA THR A 6 -21.52 -11.29 16.34
C THR A 6 -21.21 -12.38 15.31
N ALA A 7 -21.23 -13.65 15.73
CA ALA A 7 -21.13 -14.82 14.85
C ALA A 7 -21.96 -15.98 15.42
N GLY A 8 -22.22 -17.00 14.61
CA GLY A 8 -22.98 -18.17 14.98
C GLY A 8 -24.18 -18.43 14.07
N HIS A 9 -24.80 -19.59 14.22
CA HIS A 9 -25.94 -20.03 13.42
C HIS A 9 -27.18 -19.12 13.58
N VAL A 10 -28.12 -19.17 12.65
CA VAL A 10 -29.46 -18.58 12.83
C VAL A 10 -30.09 -19.16 14.10
N ASP A 11 -30.86 -18.37 14.81
CA ASP A 11 -31.54 -18.75 16.08
C ASP A 11 -30.62 -19.14 17.26
N HIS A 12 -29.31 -19.00 17.15
CA HIS A 12 -28.38 -19.18 18.26
C HIS A 12 -28.32 -17.99 19.23
N GLY A 13 -29.28 -17.08 19.16
CA GLY A 13 -29.44 -16.00 20.14
C GLY A 13 -28.50 -14.80 19.97
N LYS A 14 -27.90 -14.57 18.79
CA LYS A 14 -27.02 -13.42 18.52
C LYS A 14 -27.69 -12.08 18.85
N SER A 15 -28.79 -11.75 18.17
CA SER A 15 -29.50 -10.48 18.37
C SER A 15 -30.14 -10.40 19.76
N THR A 16 -30.52 -11.52 20.34
CA THR A 16 -30.99 -11.58 21.75
C THR A 16 -29.88 -11.20 22.73
N PHE A 17 -28.67 -11.72 22.54
CA PHE A 17 -27.52 -11.37 23.37
C PHE A 17 -27.11 -9.92 23.19
N VAL A 18 -27.11 -9.42 21.94
CA VAL A 18 -26.85 -8.00 21.66
C VAL A 18 -27.89 -7.11 22.33
N ASN A 19 -29.17 -7.45 22.23
CA ASN A 19 -30.25 -6.71 22.91
C ASN A 19 -30.05 -6.73 24.44
N PHE A 20 -29.70 -7.86 25.01
CA PHE A 20 -29.37 -7.95 26.44
C PHE A 20 -28.21 -7.00 26.83
N LEU A 21 -27.13 -6.96 26.06
CA LEU A 21 -25.97 -6.11 26.35
C LEU A 21 -26.23 -4.61 26.20
N THR A 22 -27.09 -4.22 25.27
CA THR A 22 -27.24 -2.83 24.82
C THR A 22 -28.58 -2.20 25.14
N GLY A 23 -29.58 -3.02 25.46
CA GLY A 23 -30.96 -2.57 25.61
C GLY A 23 -31.63 -2.11 24.28
N GLN A 24 -30.99 -2.38 23.13
CA GLN A 24 -31.46 -1.93 21.82
C GLN A 24 -31.70 -3.09 20.86
N GLU A 25 -32.85 -3.08 20.20
CA GLU A 25 -33.15 -4.00 19.11
C GLU A 25 -32.32 -3.65 17.86
N THR A 26 -31.61 -4.63 17.30
CA THR A 26 -30.84 -4.49 16.06
C THR A 26 -31.67 -4.76 14.82
N ASP A 27 -32.70 -5.59 14.91
CA ASP A 27 -33.62 -5.95 13.82
C ASP A 27 -34.62 -4.81 13.57
N ARG A 28 -34.31 -3.97 12.58
CA ARG A 28 -35.06 -2.73 12.29
C ARG A 28 -36.05 -2.87 11.14
N LEU A 29 -35.82 -3.82 10.23
CA LEU A 29 -36.67 -4.03 9.08
C LEU A 29 -37.95 -4.77 9.49
N LYS A 30 -39.09 -4.38 8.89
CA LYS A 30 -40.36 -5.12 9.07
C LYS A 30 -40.20 -6.60 8.66
N GLU A 31 -39.42 -6.84 7.63
CA GLU A 31 -39.14 -8.20 7.14
C GLU A 31 -38.33 -9.03 8.14
N GLU A 32 -37.33 -8.45 8.82
CA GLU A 32 -36.55 -9.10 9.88
C GLU A 32 -37.47 -9.50 11.05
N LYS A 33 -38.36 -8.58 11.46
CA LYS A 33 -39.33 -8.85 12.53
C LYS A 33 -40.36 -9.93 12.17
N ILE A 34 -40.81 -9.95 10.92
CA ILE A 34 -41.78 -10.96 10.45
C ILE A 34 -41.13 -12.33 10.32
N ARG A 35 -39.90 -12.40 9.83
CA ARG A 35 -39.17 -13.66 9.61
C ARG A 35 -38.44 -14.14 10.86
N GLY A 36 -38.28 -13.31 11.88
CA GLY A 36 -37.54 -13.63 13.10
C GLY A 36 -36.03 -13.81 12.87
N LEU A 37 -35.47 -13.22 11.79
CA LEU A 37 -34.06 -13.38 11.48
C LEU A 37 -33.45 -12.07 10.96
N THR A 38 -32.19 -11.82 11.30
CA THR A 38 -31.41 -10.67 10.83
C THR A 38 -31.02 -10.86 9.37
N ILE A 39 -31.32 -9.87 8.53
CA ILE A 39 -31.01 -9.86 7.08
C ILE A 39 -29.83 -8.92 6.79
N ASN A 40 -29.88 -7.73 7.35
CA ASN A 40 -28.85 -6.71 7.20
C ASN A 40 -27.97 -6.60 8.45
N LEU A 41 -26.85 -5.86 8.30
CA LEU A 41 -26.00 -5.57 9.45
C LEU A 41 -26.74 -4.66 10.43
N GLY A 42 -26.90 -5.10 11.67
CA GLY A 42 -27.36 -4.32 12.81
C GLY A 42 -26.18 -3.59 13.45
N TYR A 43 -26.42 -2.38 13.95
CA TYR A 43 -25.36 -1.61 14.61
C TYR A 43 -25.89 -1.00 15.90
N THR A 44 -25.18 -1.28 16.98
CA THR A 44 -25.49 -0.78 18.31
C THR A 44 -24.22 -0.63 19.14
N TYR A 45 -24.33 -0.18 20.37
CA TYR A 45 -23.22 -0.06 21.30
C TYR A 45 -23.70 -0.12 22.75
N PHE A 46 -22.77 -0.39 23.65
CA PHE A 46 -22.92 -0.13 25.08
C PHE A 46 -21.71 0.60 25.64
N GLU A 47 -21.90 1.24 26.78
CA GLU A 47 -20.84 1.90 27.52
C GLU A 47 -20.69 1.26 28.90
N PHE A 48 -19.45 0.95 29.26
CA PHE A 48 -19.12 0.41 30.57
C PHE A 48 -17.80 1.01 31.06
N LYS A 49 -17.80 1.63 32.25
CA LYS A 49 -16.62 2.27 32.85
C LYS A 49 -15.88 3.21 31.89
N ASN A 50 -16.60 4.09 31.22
CA ASN A 50 -16.09 5.05 30.22
C ASN A 50 -15.46 4.41 28.96
N LYS A 51 -15.71 3.12 28.73
CA LYS A 51 -15.32 2.44 27.51
C LYS A 51 -16.56 2.15 26.67
N ARG A 52 -16.52 2.56 25.40
CA ARG A 52 -17.57 2.28 24.43
C ARG A 52 -17.18 1.05 23.61
N ILE A 53 -18.08 0.07 23.57
CA ILE A 53 -17.99 -1.14 22.75
C ILE A 53 -19.08 -1.06 21.70
N SER A 54 -18.69 -0.93 20.45
CA SER A 54 -19.62 -0.98 19.31
C SER A 54 -19.81 -2.42 18.85
N ILE A 55 -21.03 -2.79 18.53
CA ILE A 55 -21.39 -4.16 18.10
C ILE A 55 -22.00 -4.10 16.69
N VAL A 56 -21.47 -4.93 15.82
CA VAL A 56 -22.01 -5.22 14.49
C VAL A 56 -22.75 -6.55 14.60
N ASP A 57 -24.08 -6.52 14.62
CA ASP A 57 -24.89 -7.71 14.62
C ASP A 57 -25.06 -8.23 13.19
N VAL A 58 -24.58 -9.47 12.93
CA VAL A 58 -24.54 -10.03 11.60
C VAL A 58 -25.62 -11.12 11.41
N PRO A 59 -26.13 -11.29 10.16
CA PRO A 59 -27.00 -12.40 9.83
C PRO A 59 -26.38 -13.76 10.12
N GLY A 60 -27.19 -14.71 10.58
CA GLY A 60 -26.76 -16.10 10.78
C GLY A 60 -27.07 -17.00 9.58
N HIS A 61 -27.99 -16.60 8.70
CA HIS A 61 -28.48 -17.43 7.60
C HIS A 61 -27.52 -17.42 6.40
N VAL A 62 -27.36 -18.59 5.74
CA VAL A 62 -26.43 -18.78 4.61
C VAL A 62 -26.70 -17.83 3.43
N ASP A 63 -27.93 -17.48 3.15
CA ASP A 63 -28.28 -16.54 2.07
C ASP A 63 -27.71 -15.15 2.28
N TYR A 64 -27.48 -14.76 3.53
CA TYR A 64 -26.94 -13.45 3.91
C TYR A 64 -25.45 -13.48 4.28
N PHE A 65 -24.76 -14.59 3.99
CA PHE A 65 -23.34 -14.78 4.32
C PHE A 65 -22.44 -13.65 3.81
N LYS A 66 -22.77 -13.04 2.67
CA LYS A 66 -22.05 -11.85 2.16
C LYS A 66 -22.13 -10.67 3.13
N ASN A 67 -23.27 -10.48 3.80
CA ASN A 67 -23.44 -9.44 4.80
C ASN A 67 -22.65 -9.80 6.07
N THR A 68 -22.64 -11.07 6.45
CA THR A 68 -21.87 -11.59 7.58
C THR A 68 -20.38 -11.28 7.42
N ILE A 69 -19.78 -11.62 6.28
CA ILE A 69 -18.37 -11.33 6.00
C ILE A 69 -18.09 -9.82 5.96
N ALA A 70 -18.99 -9.03 5.38
CA ALA A 70 -18.86 -7.57 5.41
C ALA A 70 -18.91 -7.02 6.86
N GLY A 71 -19.63 -7.67 7.76
CA GLY A 71 -19.66 -7.33 9.19
C GLY A 71 -18.36 -7.69 9.94
N PHE A 72 -17.58 -8.65 9.43
CA PHE A 72 -16.27 -9.00 9.99
C PHE A 72 -15.14 -8.08 9.52
N ALA A 73 -15.42 -7.18 8.58
CA ALA A 73 -14.43 -6.23 8.10
C ALA A 73 -14.09 -5.20 9.19
N ASN A 74 -12.80 -5.04 9.47
CA ASN A 74 -12.28 -4.05 10.41
C ASN A 74 -12.83 -4.15 11.84
N VAL A 75 -13.11 -5.36 12.35
CA VAL A 75 -13.50 -5.56 13.75
C VAL A 75 -12.32 -6.04 14.61
N ASP A 76 -12.33 -5.68 15.88
CA ASP A 76 -11.29 -6.04 16.84
C ASP A 76 -11.46 -7.47 17.38
N GLY A 77 -12.66 -8.02 17.31
CA GLY A 77 -12.95 -9.37 17.74
C GLY A 77 -14.39 -9.81 17.50
N ILE A 78 -14.68 -11.01 17.92
CA ILE A 78 -15.96 -11.70 17.67
C ILE A 78 -16.64 -12.09 18.98
N ILE A 79 -17.94 -11.88 19.05
CA ILE A 79 -18.85 -12.53 20.00
C ILE A 79 -19.51 -13.70 19.28
N PHE A 80 -19.12 -14.90 19.62
CA PHE A 80 -19.60 -16.12 18.93
C PHE A 80 -20.67 -16.81 19.75
N CYS A 81 -21.93 -16.74 19.31
CA CYS A 81 -23.08 -17.34 19.99
C CYS A 81 -23.32 -18.78 19.54
N ILE A 82 -23.46 -19.67 20.50
CA ILE A 82 -23.76 -21.09 20.31
C ILE A 82 -24.95 -21.43 21.21
N ASP A 83 -26.00 -21.96 20.62
CA ASP A 83 -27.14 -22.51 21.34
C ASP A 83 -26.71 -23.78 22.11
N SER A 84 -26.85 -23.77 23.43
CA SER A 84 -26.43 -24.89 24.28
C SER A 84 -27.23 -26.17 24.06
N VAL A 85 -28.45 -26.07 23.52
CA VAL A 85 -29.29 -27.20 23.22
C VAL A 85 -28.95 -27.81 21.85
N GLN A 86 -28.76 -26.94 20.83
CA GLN A 86 -28.48 -27.40 19.47
C GLN A 86 -26.99 -27.71 19.25
N GLY A 87 -26.08 -27.05 20.00
CA GLY A 87 -24.67 -27.24 19.90
C GLY A 87 -24.05 -26.61 18.64
N TRP A 88 -22.93 -27.16 18.20
CA TRP A 88 -22.17 -26.68 17.04
C TRP A 88 -22.85 -27.11 15.73
N SER A 89 -23.28 -26.15 14.93
CA SER A 89 -23.97 -26.39 13.66
C SER A 89 -23.06 -26.20 12.45
N ARG A 90 -23.54 -26.57 11.26
CA ARG A 90 -22.83 -26.34 10.00
C ARG A 90 -22.57 -24.85 9.76
N GLN A 91 -23.53 -23.97 10.03
CA GLN A 91 -23.33 -22.52 9.87
C GLN A 91 -22.37 -21.94 10.92
N SER A 92 -22.34 -22.53 12.14
CA SER A 92 -21.31 -22.19 13.13
C SER A 92 -19.92 -22.51 12.58
N GLU A 93 -19.75 -23.66 11.91
CA GLU A 93 -18.49 -24.02 11.26
C GLU A 93 -18.12 -23.03 10.13
N GLU A 94 -19.06 -22.70 9.25
CA GLU A 94 -18.83 -21.75 8.15
C GLU A 94 -18.38 -20.36 8.67
N HIS A 95 -19.03 -19.83 9.71
CA HIS A 95 -18.64 -18.58 10.36
C HIS A 95 -17.26 -18.69 11.00
N PHE A 96 -17.00 -19.78 11.71
CA PHE A 96 -15.73 -20.01 12.38
C PHE A 96 -14.57 -20.10 11.39
N GLN A 97 -14.73 -20.84 10.30
CA GLN A 97 -13.72 -20.93 9.23
C GLN A 97 -13.46 -19.57 8.57
N ALA A 98 -14.49 -18.79 8.31
CA ALA A 98 -14.31 -17.43 7.80
C ALA A 98 -13.52 -16.54 8.76
N ILE A 99 -13.83 -16.57 10.05
CA ILE A 99 -13.14 -15.83 11.12
C ILE A 99 -11.68 -16.25 11.20
N ARG A 100 -11.40 -17.56 11.17
CA ARG A 100 -10.03 -18.09 11.22
C ARG A 100 -9.20 -17.66 10.01
N ASN A 101 -9.77 -17.78 8.81
CA ASN A 101 -9.11 -17.38 7.57
C ASN A 101 -8.88 -15.86 7.48
N LEU A 102 -9.75 -15.04 8.09
CA LEU A 102 -9.55 -13.60 8.24
C LEU A 102 -8.58 -13.24 9.39
N GLN A 103 -8.00 -14.23 10.08
CA GLN A 103 -7.11 -14.03 11.23
C GLN A 103 -7.71 -13.09 12.29
N ILE A 104 -8.98 -13.29 12.63
CA ILE A 104 -9.61 -12.64 13.78
C ILE A 104 -9.42 -13.58 14.96
N ASN A 105 -8.43 -13.29 15.81
CA ASN A 105 -7.95 -14.23 16.81
C ASN A 105 -8.59 -14.06 18.20
N ASN A 106 -9.35 -12.99 18.41
CA ASN A 106 -9.98 -12.69 19.70
C ASN A 106 -11.46 -13.06 19.63
N ILE A 107 -11.84 -14.16 20.26
CA ILE A 107 -13.22 -14.69 20.18
C ILE A 107 -13.79 -14.91 21.57
N PHE A 108 -14.88 -14.22 21.87
CA PHE A 108 -15.66 -14.37 23.09
C PHE A 108 -16.84 -15.30 22.78
N PHE A 109 -16.77 -16.58 23.17
CA PHE A 109 -17.84 -17.55 22.96
C PHE A 109 -18.90 -17.38 24.03
N VAL A 110 -20.16 -17.39 23.60
CA VAL A 110 -21.36 -17.30 24.44
C VAL A 110 -22.22 -18.53 24.21
N LEU A 111 -22.31 -19.39 25.19
CA LEU A 111 -23.21 -20.53 25.19
C LEU A 111 -24.59 -20.04 25.66
N THR A 112 -25.49 -19.87 24.70
CA THR A 112 -26.83 -19.28 24.91
C THR A 112 -27.86 -20.32 25.34
N LYS A 113 -29.00 -19.85 25.82
CA LYS A 113 -30.16 -20.68 26.21
C LYS A 113 -29.84 -21.75 27.25
N THR A 114 -28.93 -21.47 28.16
CA THR A 114 -28.51 -22.42 29.20
C THR A 114 -29.63 -22.74 30.18
N ASP A 115 -30.66 -21.88 30.25
CA ASP A 115 -31.88 -22.10 31.05
C ASP A 115 -32.80 -23.18 30.47
N LEU A 116 -32.54 -23.68 29.29
CA LEU A 116 -33.32 -24.79 28.66
C LEU A 116 -32.67 -26.16 28.86
N LEU A 117 -31.53 -26.23 29.54
CA LEU A 117 -30.84 -27.47 29.84
C LEU A 117 -31.22 -27.98 31.24
N ASP A 118 -31.47 -29.29 31.32
CA ASP A 118 -31.70 -29.99 32.60
C ASP A 118 -30.40 -30.36 33.34
N SER A 119 -29.25 -30.17 32.69
CA SER A 119 -27.92 -30.51 33.21
C SER A 119 -26.92 -29.38 32.94
N PRO A 120 -25.77 -29.32 33.67
CA PRO A 120 -24.70 -28.35 33.39
C PRO A 120 -24.24 -28.42 31.94
N VAL A 121 -23.85 -27.27 31.37
CA VAL A 121 -23.39 -27.16 29.99
C VAL A 121 -22.08 -27.94 29.79
N ASP A 122 -22.07 -28.86 28.81
CA ASP A 122 -20.84 -29.55 28.42
C ASP A 122 -20.02 -28.71 27.45
N LYS A 123 -18.89 -28.21 27.94
CA LYS A 123 -17.92 -27.39 27.15
C LYS A 123 -16.84 -28.23 26.48
N SER A 124 -16.75 -29.53 26.79
CA SER A 124 -15.61 -30.38 26.40
C SER A 124 -15.41 -30.46 24.89
N PHE A 125 -16.50 -30.58 24.13
CA PHE A 125 -16.42 -30.58 22.66
C PHE A 125 -15.84 -29.27 22.11
N LEU A 126 -16.34 -28.12 22.58
CA LEU A 126 -15.89 -26.81 22.11
C LEU A 126 -14.41 -26.58 22.51
N GLU A 127 -14.04 -26.87 23.74
CA GLU A 127 -12.65 -26.74 24.18
C GLU A 127 -11.69 -27.63 23.37
N LYS A 128 -12.06 -28.88 23.09
CA LYS A 128 -11.27 -29.78 22.27
C LYS A 128 -11.11 -29.23 20.85
N LYS A 129 -12.19 -28.73 20.26
CA LYS A 129 -12.17 -28.11 18.93
C LYS A 129 -11.25 -26.89 18.90
N LEU A 130 -11.39 -25.95 19.83
CA LEU A 130 -10.60 -24.73 19.87
C LEU A 130 -9.10 -25.01 20.07
N LYS A 131 -8.76 -26.02 20.90
CA LYS A 131 -7.37 -26.51 21.06
C LYS A 131 -6.82 -27.11 19.76
N SER A 132 -7.60 -27.92 19.04
CA SER A 132 -7.16 -28.51 17.77
C SER A 132 -6.91 -27.45 16.70
N GLU A 133 -7.67 -26.37 16.71
CA GLU A 133 -7.51 -25.20 15.82
C GLU A 133 -6.41 -24.23 16.26
N LYS A 134 -5.71 -24.51 17.37
CA LYS A 134 -4.66 -23.65 17.94
C LYS A 134 -5.11 -22.21 18.17
N LEU A 135 -6.36 -22.02 18.59
CA LEU A 135 -6.86 -20.70 18.96
C LEU A 135 -6.24 -20.31 20.31
N ILE A 136 -5.62 -19.12 20.35
CA ILE A 136 -4.83 -18.68 21.51
C ILE A 136 -5.66 -17.82 22.46
N ASN A 137 -6.45 -16.89 21.92
CA ASN A 137 -7.17 -15.89 22.71
C ASN A 137 -8.68 -16.10 22.60
N TYR A 138 -9.23 -16.84 23.56
CA TYR A 138 -10.67 -17.06 23.66
C TYR A 138 -11.13 -17.20 25.11
N THR A 139 -12.41 -16.95 25.35
CA THR A 139 -13.13 -17.32 26.57
C THR A 139 -14.46 -17.96 26.22
N ILE A 140 -15.04 -18.72 27.14
CA ILE A 140 -16.33 -19.40 26.97
C ILE A 140 -17.20 -19.06 28.19
N GLU A 141 -18.29 -18.33 27.93
CA GLU A 141 -19.24 -17.88 28.95
C GLU A 141 -20.63 -18.47 28.73
N GLU A 142 -21.33 -18.80 29.81
CA GLU A 142 -22.71 -19.29 29.80
C GLU A 142 -23.68 -18.13 29.92
N PHE A 143 -24.70 -18.12 29.08
CA PHE A 143 -25.68 -17.04 29.02
C PHE A 143 -27.12 -17.56 29.02
N SER A 144 -27.91 -17.02 29.95
CA SER A 144 -29.37 -17.13 29.96
C SER A 144 -29.97 -15.72 30.02
N TYR A 145 -30.89 -15.44 29.13
CA TYR A 145 -31.59 -14.14 29.14
C TYR A 145 -32.34 -13.90 30.47
N LYS A 146 -32.74 -14.97 31.18
CA LYS A 146 -33.53 -14.89 32.43
C LYS A 146 -32.68 -14.65 33.67
N THR A 147 -31.46 -15.18 33.72
CA THR A 147 -30.69 -15.27 34.95
C THR A 147 -29.34 -14.56 34.89
N SER A 148 -28.83 -14.20 33.72
CA SER A 148 -27.52 -13.58 33.60
C SER A 148 -27.51 -12.12 34.06
N ASP A 149 -26.41 -11.71 34.68
CA ASP A 149 -26.18 -10.32 35.14
C ASP A 149 -25.57 -9.49 33.98
N LEU A 150 -26.26 -8.41 33.61
CA LEU A 150 -25.84 -7.50 32.56
C LEU A 150 -24.48 -6.87 32.82
N LYS A 151 -24.26 -6.32 34.03
CA LYS A 151 -23.03 -5.60 34.34
C LYS A 151 -21.83 -6.53 34.35
N LEU A 152 -22.01 -7.75 34.84
CA LEU A 152 -20.97 -8.77 34.82
C LEU A 152 -20.55 -9.15 33.39
N PHE A 153 -21.52 -9.32 32.46
CA PHE A 153 -21.19 -9.60 31.07
C PHE A 153 -20.52 -8.44 30.38
N GLN A 154 -20.98 -7.22 30.60
CA GLN A 154 -20.32 -6.02 30.07
C GLN A 154 -18.88 -5.90 30.59
N GLU A 155 -18.63 -6.17 31.86
CA GLU A 155 -17.29 -6.17 32.46
C GLU A 155 -16.40 -7.24 31.81
N LYS A 156 -16.86 -8.49 31.75
CA LYS A 156 -16.12 -9.60 31.11
C LYS A 156 -15.72 -9.29 29.67
N ILE A 157 -16.62 -8.73 28.88
CA ILE A 157 -16.34 -8.34 27.48
C ILE A 157 -15.29 -7.23 27.44
N VAL A 158 -15.45 -6.17 28.24
CA VAL A 158 -14.50 -5.06 28.29
C VAL A 158 -13.11 -5.53 28.71
N ASP A 159 -13.02 -6.42 29.69
CA ASP A 159 -11.74 -6.93 30.19
C ASP A 159 -11.07 -7.89 29.20
N PHE A 160 -11.84 -8.75 28.53
CA PHE A 160 -11.32 -9.66 27.52
C PHE A 160 -10.71 -8.91 26.31
N PHE A 161 -11.38 -7.86 25.84
CA PHE A 161 -10.90 -7.09 24.68
C PHE A 161 -10.00 -5.91 25.04
N LYS A 162 -9.57 -5.76 26.28
CA LYS A 162 -8.81 -4.60 26.78
C LYS A 162 -7.44 -4.41 26.12
N SER A 163 -6.77 -5.50 25.75
CA SER A 163 -5.39 -5.51 25.24
C SER A 163 -5.29 -5.88 23.75
N VAL A 164 -6.40 -5.85 23.04
CA VAL A 164 -6.41 -6.20 21.61
C VAL A 164 -5.81 -5.07 20.80
N SER A 165 -4.64 -5.32 20.19
CA SER A 165 -4.07 -4.45 19.16
C SER A 165 -4.50 -4.96 17.77
N PHE A 166 -4.90 -4.05 16.91
CA PHE A 166 -5.40 -4.39 15.61
C PHE A 166 -4.49 -3.84 14.51
N GLU A 167 -3.95 -4.72 13.66
CA GLU A 167 -3.13 -4.37 12.51
C GLU A 167 -3.98 -4.41 11.24
N ASN A 168 -4.64 -3.31 10.93
CA ASN A 168 -5.24 -3.11 9.61
C ASN A 168 -4.72 -1.82 8.98
N PRO A 169 -4.59 -1.78 7.65
CA PRO A 169 -4.23 -0.55 6.95
C PRO A 169 -5.22 0.57 7.28
N ASN A 170 -4.73 1.81 7.35
CA ASN A 170 -5.54 3.01 7.61
C ASN A 170 -6.62 3.16 6.54
N SER A 171 -7.82 2.67 6.85
CA SER A 171 -8.90 2.53 5.89
C SER A 171 -10.27 2.59 6.54
N LEU A 172 -11.25 2.98 5.74
CA LEU A 172 -12.66 2.90 6.10
C LEU A 172 -13.44 2.30 4.93
N TRP A 173 -13.99 1.11 5.13
CA TRP A 173 -14.91 0.49 4.19
C TRP A 173 -16.34 0.98 4.40
N ILE A 174 -16.96 1.50 3.34
CA ILE A 174 -18.34 1.98 3.40
C ILE A 174 -19.29 0.79 3.38
N ASP A 175 -20.11 0.69 4.40
CA ASP A 175 -21.15 -0.34 4.52
C ASP A 175 -22.56 0.19 4.28
N ARG A 176 -22.79 1.50 4.47
CA ARG A 176 -24.04 2.17 4.12
C ARG A 176 -23.79 3.54 3.51
N SER A 177 -24.66 3.91 2.57
CA SER A 177 -24.72 5.23 1.97
C SER A 177 -26.19 5.59 1.78
N PHE A 178 -26.61 6.71 2.32
CA PHE A 178 -28.01 7.17 2.26
C PHE A 178 -28.10 8.71 2.32
N THR A 179 -29.23 9.23 1.92
CA THR A 179 -29.52 10.67 2.05
C THR A 179 -30.44 10.87 3.25
N LYS A 180 -30.12 11.87 4.09
CA LYS A 180 -30.93 12.26 5.25
C LYS A 180 -31.40 13.70 5.07
N ASP A 181 -32.72 13.93 5.26
CA ASP A 181 -33.31 15.24 5.13
C ASP A 181 -32.62 16.29 6.03
N GLY A 182 -32.34 17.45 5.49
CA GLY A 182 -31.62 18.54 6.18
C GLY A 182 -30.11 18.35 6.36
N ILE A 183 -29.60 17.13 6.23
CA ILE A 183 -28.17 16.81 6.39
C ILE A 183 -27.48 16.61 5.04
N GLY A 184 -28.15 15.95 4.10
CA GLY A 184 -27.60 15.55 2.80
C GLY A 184 -27.10 14.10 2.80
N LYS A 185 -26.11 13.82 1.98
CA LYS A 185 -25.49 12.49 1.83
C LYS A 185 -24.72 12.11 3.10
N VAL A 186 -25.02 10.95 3.63
CA VAL A 186 -24.36 10.34 4.78
C VAL A 186 -23.83 8.97 4.41
N ILE A 187 -22.58 8.71 4.73
CA ILE A 187 -21.94 7.43 4.59
C ILE A 187 -21.50 6.89 5.95
N THR A 188 -21.53 5.60 6.14
CA THR A 188 -21.09 4.96 7.37
C THR A 188 -20.11 3.83 7.10
N GLY A 189 -19.23 3.59 8.05
CA GLY A 189 -18.24 2.52 7.98
C GLY A 189 -17.51 2.31 9.30
N THR A 190 -16.69 1.28 9.37
CA THR A 190 -15.77 1.06 10.47
C THR A 190 -14.38 1.52 10.05
N ALA A 191 -13.90 2.59 10.69
CA ALA A 191 -12.57 3.12 10.48
C ALA A 191 -11.55 2.33 11.30
N SER A 192 -10.42 1.98 10.71
CA SER A 192 -9.27 1.44 11.45
C SER A 192 -8.66 2.51 12.34
N MET A 193 -7.86 2.09 13.31
CA MET A 193 -7.13 2.98 14.21
C MET A 193 -6.22 3.94 13.43
N ALA A 194 -6.08 5.17 13.92
CA ALA A 194 -5.25 6.23 13.33
C ALA A 194 -5.71 6.69 11.93
N PHE A 195 -6.99 6.52 11.59
CA PHE A 195 -7.54 7.07 10.37
C PHE A 195 -7.64 8.59 10.46
N ASP A 196 -6.97 9.29 9.56
CA ASP A 196 -7.01 10.75 9.49
C ASP A 196 -8.37 11.20 8.92
N LEU A 197 -9.07 12.02 9.68
CA LEU A 197 -10.40 12.50 9.33
C LEU A 197 -10.39 13.79 8.48
N GLU A 198 -9.23 14.44 8.32
CA GLU A 198 -9.10 15.67 7.56
C GLU A 198 -8.79 15.38 6.07
N ASN A 199 -8.02 14.33 5.80
CA ASN A 199 -7.58 13.95 4.46
C ASN A 199 -8.18 12.61 4.03
N MET A 200 -9.43 12.61 3.59
CA MET A 200 -10.11 11.40 3.12
C MET A 200 -10.26 11.38 1.60
N TYR A 201 -9.67 10.38 0.97
CA TYR A 201 -9.80 10.12 -0.46
C TYR A 201 -10.78 8.98 -0.73
N LEU A 202 -11.64 9.16 -1.71
CA LEU A 202 -12.40 8.05 -2.30
C LEU A 202 -11.45 7.24 -3.20
N ALA A 203 -11.02 6.08 -2.73
CA ALA A 203 -9.95 5.30 -3.37
C ALA A 203 -10.26 4.91 -4.84
N ARG A 204 -11.53 4.74 -5.21
CA ARG A 204 -11.94 4.41 -6.57
C ARG A 204 -11.63 5.50 -7.59
N THR A 205 -11.71 6.77 -7.19
CA THR A 205 -11.51 7.95 -8.05
C THR A 205 -10.31 8.79 -7.65
N ASN A 206 -9.70 8.50 -6.51
CA ASN A 206 -8.64 9.28 -5.88
C ASN A 206 -9.01 10.76 -5.64
N LYS A 207 -10.30 11.04 -5.49
CA LYS A 207 -10.80 12.39 -5.18
C LYS A 207 -10.84 12.61 -3.68
N LEU A 208 -10.34 13.76 -3.23
CA LEU A 208 -10.50 14.22 -1.86
C LEU A 208 -11.98 14.50 -1.58
N LEU A 209 -12.49 14.00 -0.46
CA LEU A 209 -13.89 14.20 -0.06
C LEU A 209 -14.03 15.49 0.74
N GLU A 210 -15.02 16.27 0.38
CA GLU A 210 -15.41 17.43 1.17
C GLU A 210 -16.38 17.04 2.29
N VAL A 211 -15.83 16.87 3.48
CA VAL A 211 -16.57 16.46 4.66
C VAL A 211 -17.22 17.66 5.34
N LYS A 212 -18.47 17.51 5.75
CA LYS A 212 -19.22 18.50 6.54
C LYS A 212 -19.07 18.21 8.03
N GLU A 213 -19.25 16.95 8.42
CA GLU A 213 -19.24 16.54 9.82
C GLU A 213 -18.96 15.04 9.92
N ILE A 214 -18.23 14.64 10.96
CA ILE A 214 -17.99 13.24 11.31
C ILE A 214 -18.54 12.99 12.70
N ARG A 215 -19.29 11.91 12.85
CA ARG A 215 -19.85 11.46 14.12
C ARG A 215 -19.44 10.03 14.43
N ASN A 216 -19.15 9.80 15.68
CA ASN A 216 -19.05 8.49 16.27
C ASN A 216 -20.29 8.25 17.12
N THR A 217 -21.25 7.50 16.57
CA THR A 217 -22.60 7.41 17.10
C THR A 217 -23.31 8.77 17.23
N GLU A 218 -23.32 9.38 18.39
CA GLU A 218 -23.96 10.69 18.64
C GLU A 218 -22.98 11.85 18.71
N ASP A 219 -21.72 11.57 19.07
CA ASP A 219 -20.71 12.59 19.32
C ASP A 219 -19.99 13.01 18.05
N LYS A 220 -19.75 14.32 17.90
CA LYS A 220 -18.84 14.83 16.87
C LYS A 220 -17.41 14.49 17.22
N VAL A 221 -16.67 13.95 16.26
CA VAL A 221 -15.27 13.58 16.43
C VAL A 221 -14.38 14.29 15.42
N LYS A 222 -13.17 14.64 15.86
CA LYS A 222 -12.12 15.18 15.00
C LYS A 222 -11.00 14.16 14.79
N ASN A 223 -10.78 13.28 15.75
CA ASN A 223 -9.71 12.28 15.72
C ASN A 223 -10.25 10.92 16.14
N ILE A 224 -9.65 9.87 15.61
CA ILE A 224 -9.89 8.48 15.99
C ILE A 224 -8.61 7.93 16.59
N THR A 225 -8.70 7.42 17.81
CA THR A 225 -7.57 6.83 18.56
C THR A 225 -7.60 5.30 18.60
N SER A 226 -8.66 4.71 18.09
CA SER A 226 -8.90 3.26 18.05
C SER A 226 -9.92 2.91 16.96
N THR A 227 -10.04 1.64 16.61
CA THR A 227 -11.09 1.18 15.70
C THR A 227 -12.44 1.76 16.11
N SER A 228 -13.13 2.37 15.17
CA SER A 228 -14.33 3.14 15.48
C SER A 228 -15.38 3.05 14.39
N ARG A 229 -16.63 2.94 14.83
CA ARG A 229 -17.78 3.08 13.95
C ARG A 229 -18.09 4.55 13.74
N ILE A 230 -18.05 5.03 12.49
CA ILE A 230 -18.28 6.44 12.19
C ILE A 230 -19.33 6.66 11.10
N ALA A 231 -19.97 7.82 11.19
CA ALA A 231 -20.86 8.37 10.18
C ALA A 231 -20.26 9.70 9.67
N ILE A 232 -20.18 9.84 8.36
CA ILE A 232 -19.61 11.01 7.69
C ILE A 232 -20.69 11.67 6.86
N SER A 233 -20.96 12.94 7.15
CA SER A 233 -21.84 13.79 6.34
C SER A 233 -21.00 14.56 5.33
N LEU A 234 -21.38 14.52 4.05
CA LEU A 234 -20.66 15.17 2.95
C LEU A 234 -21.24 16.56 2.64
N LYS A 235 -20.41 17.48 2.15
CA LYS A 235 -20.87 18.76 1.63
C LYS A 235 -21.64 18.57 0.31
N LYS A 236 -22.51 19.51 -0.04
CA LYS A 236 -23.23 19.51 -1.32
C LYS A 236 -22.22 19.66 -2.46
N GLY A 237 -22.28 18.77 -3.46
CA GLY A 237 -21.37 18.77 -4.62
C GLY A 237 -20.35 17.62 -4.64
N THR A 238 -20.04 16.98 -3.50
CA THR A 238 -19.11 15.85 -3.39
C THR A 238 -19.76 14.48 -3.68
N GLN A 239 -20.94 14.46 -4.23
CA GLN A 239 -21.97 13.48 -3.89
C GLN A 239 -22.10 12.28 -4.74
N ASP A 240 -21.62 12.34 -5.95
CA ASP A 240 -22.43 11.75 -7.00
C ASP A 240 -22.41 10.24 -7.09
N ASP A 241 -21.53 9.55 -6.36
CA ASP A 241 -21.45 8.11 -6.62
C ASP A 241 -20.87 7.27 -5.47
N ILE A 242 -20.99 7.75 -4.23
CA ILE A 242 -20.45 6.98 -3.09
C ILE A 242 -21.49 5.96 -2.63
N SER A 243 -21.10 4.70 -2.64
CA SER A 243 -21.96 3.57 -2.32
C SER A 243 -21.30 2.56 -1.36
N ARG A 244 -22.08 1.60 -0.90
CA ARG A 244 -21.56 0.44 -0.18
C ARG A 244 -20.50 -0.27 -1.03
N GLY A 245 -19.37 -0.62 -0.43
CA GLY A 245 -18.24 -1.24 -1.11
C GLY A 245 -17.15 -0.25 -1.49
N ASP A 246 -17.39 1.05 -1.44
CA ASP A 246 -16.33 2.03 -1.63
C ASP A 246 -15.37 2.05 -0.43
N LEU A 247 -14.11 2.32 -0.72
CA LEU A 247 -13.03 2.44 0.24
C LEU A 247 -12.62 3.89 0.40
N LEU A 248 -12.53 4.37 1.63
CA LEU A 248 -11.89 5.63 1.98
C LEU A 248 -10.50 5.38 2.55
N THR A 249 -9.55 6.23 2.16
CA THR A 249 -8.14 6.15 2.55
C THR A 249 -7.61 7.54 2.86
N ASN A 250 -6.48 7.61 3.57
CA ASN A 250 -5.79 8.86 3.88
C ASN A 250 -4.87 9.35 2.74
N ARG A 251 -4.82 8.60 1.65
CA ARG A 251 -3.91 8.83 0.53
C ARG A 251 -4.49 8.31 -0.78
N VAL A 252 -3.87 8.71 -1.86
CA VAL A 252 -4.14 8.17 -3.19
C VAL A 252 -3.75 6.68 -3.23
N VAL A 253 -4.62 5.84 -3.81
CA VAL A 253 -4.44 4.39 -3.90
C VAL A 253 -4.55 3.94 -5.34
N SER A 254 -3.64 3.07 -5.76
CA SER A 254 -3.73 2.43 -7.07
C SER A 254 -4.83 1.37 -7.10
N SER A 255 -5.64 1.39 -8.14
CA SER A 255 -6.62 0.32 -8.38
C SER A 255 -5.98 -0.78 -9.21
N GLY A 256 -6.13 -2.04 -8.80
CA GLY A 256 -5.55 -3.19 -9.48
C GLY A 256 -6.57 -4.23 -9.92
N LYS A 257 -6.20 -4.97 -10.96
CA LYS A 257 -6.96 -6.12 -11.48
C LYS A 257 -6.32 -7.45 -11.13
N TYR A 258 -5.01 -7.44 -10.94
CA TYR A 258 -4.20 -8.59 -10.60
C TYR A 258 -3.71 -8.46 -9.17
N ILE A 259 -3.98 -9.47 -8.35
CA ILE A 259 -3.68 -9.46 -6.92
C ILE A 259 -2.85 -10.69 -6.61
N PHE A 260 -1.79 -10.50 -5.86
CA PHE A 260 -1.08 -11.57 -5.16
C PHE A 260 -1.31 -11.42 -3.67
N ALA A 261 -1.69 -12.50 -3.03
CA ALA A 261 -1.85 -12.56 -1.59
C ALA A 261 -1.03 -13.71 -1.01
N ILE A 262 -0.54 -13.53 0.21
CA ILE A 262 0.12 -14.59 0.98
C ILE A 262 -0.95 -15.30 1.80
N LEU A 263 -1.03 -16.63 1.64
CA LEU A 263 -1.99 -17.45 2.37
C LEU A 263 -1.67 -17.48 3.87
N ASN A 264 -2.71 -17.47 4.68
CA ASN A 264 -2.61 -17.63 6.12
C ASN A 264 -2.58 -19.13 6.49
N GLY A 265 -1.41 -19.71 6.61
CA GLY A 265 -1.25 -21.13 6.92
C GLY A 265 -1.25 -22.04 5.69
N ASN A 266 -1.84 -23.23 5.79
CA ASN A 266 -1.93 -24.19 4.70
C ASN A 266 -3.20 -23.97 3.87
N ASP A 267 -3.22 -24.46 2.63
CA ASP A 267 -4.38 -24.39 1.74
C ASP A 267 -5.54 -25.29 2.20
N ASN A 268 -5.34 -26.09 3.27
CA ASN A 268 -6.30 -27.03 3.86
C ASN A 268 -7.02 -27.92 2.82
N GLY A 269 -6.35 -28.21 1.71
CA GLY A 269 -6.92 -28.98 0.62
C GLY A 269 -7.98 -28.23 -0.19
N PHE A 270 -7.95 -26.88 -0.19
CA PHE A 270 -8.86 -26.05 -0.96
C PHE A 270 -8.84 -26.44 -2.44
N LYS A 271 -9.97 -26.87 -2.93
CA LYS A 271 -10.12 -27.29 -4.32
C LYS A 271 -10.52 -26.10 -5.18
N ASN A 272 -9.61 -25.61 -5.99
CA ASN A 272 -9.86 -24.53 -6.95
C ASN A 272 -10.64 -25.05 -8.18
N LYS A 273 -11.80 -25.67 -7.95
CA LYS A 273 -12.71 -26.10 -9.02
C LYS A 273 -14.02 -25.32 -8.95
N GLY A 274 -14.44 -24.77 -10.08
CA GLY A 274 -15.66 -23.97 -10.17
C GLY A 274 -15.44 -22.50 -9.92
N SER A 275 -16.52 -21.80 -9.54
CA SER A 275 -16.48 -20.36 -9.30
C SER A 275 -15.99 -20.03 -7.89
N ASN A 276 -15.11 -19.06 -7.78
CA ASN A 276 -14.60 -18.55 -6.52
C ASN A 276 -15.06 -17.11 -6.31
N ARG A 277 -15.30 -16.74 -5.07
CA ARG A 277 -15.69 -15.39 -4.65
C ARG A 277 -14.65 -14.81 -3.72
N LEU A 278 -14.16 -13.63 -4.06
CA LEU A 278 -13.30 -12.82 -3.22
C LEU A 278 -14.15 -11.91 -2.33
N PHE A 279 -13.79 -11.85 -1.06
CA PHE A 279 -14.25 -10.85 -0.10
C PHE A 279 -13.07 -10.01 0.37
N VAL A 280 -13.24 -8.70 0.32
CA VAL A 280 -12.27 -7.74 0.83
C VAL A 280 -13.02 -6.52 1.39
N GLY A 281 -12.84 -6.24 2.68
CA GLY A 281 -13.67 -5.23 3.35
C GLY A 281 -15.17 -5.52 3.21
N THR A 282 -15.92 -4.57 2.68
CA THR A 282 -17.36 -4.71 2.41
C THR A 282 -17.68 -5.12 0.96
N ILE A 283 -16.65 -5.33 0.13
CA ILE A 283 -16.79 -5.81 -1.25
C ILE A 283 -16.85 -7.34 -1.29
N ASN A 284 -17.65 -7.86 -2.21
CA ASN A 284 -17.55 -9.23 -2.67
C ASN A 284 -17.66 -9.29 -4.20
N GLN A 285 -16.79 -10.09 -4.84
CA GLN A 285 -16.74 -10.19 -6.29
C GLN A 285 -16.38 -11.61 -6.73
N ILE A 286 -16.99 -12.09 -7.82
CA ILE A 286 -16.58 -13.35 -8.46
C ILE A 286 -15.22 -13.13 -9.10
N VAL A 287 -14.31 -14.07 -8.85
CA VAL A 287 -12.94 -14.05 -9.36
C VAL A 287 -12.95 -14.62 -10.79
N LYS A 288 -12.24 -13.97 -11.71
CA LYS A 288 -12.09 -14.45 -13.09
C LYS A 288 -11.13 -15.63 -13.18
N ARG A 289 -10.01 -15.56 -12.43
CA ARG A 289 -8.98 -16.61 -12.35
C ARG A 289 -8.39 -16.63 -10.96
N LEU A 290 -8.21 -17.82 -10.43
CA LEU A 290 -7.55 -18.09 -9.14
C LEU A 290 -6.49 -19.16 -9.35
N GLU A 291 -5.30 -18.94 -8.81
CA GLU A 291 -4.26 -19.96 -8.73
C GLU A 291 -3.62 -19.95 -7.35
N ILE A 292 -3.34 -21.14 -6.83
CA ILE A 292 -2.57 -21.35 -5.61
C ILE A 292 -1.17 -21.79 -6.04
N ILE A 293 -0.15 -21.13 -5.53
CA ILE A 293 1.24 -21.29 -5.94
C ILE A 293 2.07 -21.57 -4.70
N ASN A 294 2.68 -22.73 -4.64
CA ASN A 294 3.63 -23.06 -3.59
C ASN A 294 4.97 -22.38 -3.90
N ALA A 295 5.41 -21.51 -3.01
CA ALA A 295 6.64 -20.75 -3.12
C ALA A 295 7.47 -20.95 -1.85
N SER A 296 8.39 -21.93 -1.87
CA SER A 296 9.23 -22.33 -0.73
C SER A 296 8.46 -22.51 0.58
N GLU A 297 8.59 -21.58 1.51
CA GLU A 297 7.96 -21.64 2.84
C GLU A 297 6.57 -20.99 2.90
N LYS A 298 6.14 -20.30 1.84
CA LYS A 298 4.86 -19.57 1.78
C LYS A 298 4.03 -20.04 0.59
N ILE A 299 2.73 -19.98 0.75
CA ILE A 299 1.77 -20.24 -0.32
C ILE A 299 1.22 -18.91 -0.81
N LEU A 300 1.32 -18.66 -2.10
CA LEU A 300 0.78 -17.49 -2.76
C LEU A 300 -0.57 -17.80 -3.39
N ILE A 301 -1.45 -16.82 -3.35
CA ILE A 301 -2.72 -16.84 -4.06
C ILE A 301 -2.66 -15.77 -5.14
N TYR A 302 -2.76 -16.18 -6.40
CA TYR A 302 -2.98 -15.26 -7.51
C TYR A 302 -4.46 -15.12 -7.82
N ILE A 303 -4.91 -13.89 -7.97
CA ILE A 303 -6.30 -13.55 -8.24
C ILE A 303 -6.35 -12.58 -9.42
N GLU A 304 -7.06 -12.95 -10.48
CA GLU A 304 -7.45 -12.04 -11.55
C GLU A 304 -8.91 -11.63 -11.37
N LEU A 305 -9.16 -10.33 -11.26
CA LEU A 305 -10.49 -9.75 -11.14
C LEU A 305 -11.06 -9.38 -12.51
N PRO A 306 -12.39 -9.40 -12.70
CA PRO A 306 -13.03 -8.89 -13.91
C PRO A 306 -12.85 -7.38 -14.07
N ASN A 307 -12.88 -6.62 -12.98
CA ASN A 307 -12.71 -5.18 -12.93
C ASN A 307 -11.61 -4.77 -11.96
N LYS A 308 -11.03 -3.58 -12.18
CA LYS A 308 -10.08 -2.98 -11.23
C LYS A 308 -10.78 -2.63 -9.92
N LEU A 309 -10.15 -2.94 -8.81
CA LEU A 309 -10.60 -2.54 -7.48
C LEU A 309 -9.51 -1.73 -6.77
N PRO A 310 -9.87 -0.68 -6.03
CA PRO A 310 -8.96 -0.01 -5.12
C PRO A 310 -8.76 -0.92 -3.90
N ILE A 311 -7.58 -1.46 -3.74
CA ILE A 311 -7.26 -2.42 -2.70
C ILE A 311 -5.92 -2.04 -2.09
N LEU A 312 -5.83 -2.11 -0.77
CA LEU A 312 -4.61 -1.82 -0.03
C LEU A 312 -3.78 -3.09 0.15
N GLU A 313 -2.47 -2.94 0.08
CA GLU A 313 -1.52 -3.97 0.53
C GLU A 313 -1.71 -4.23 2.03
N ASN A 314 -1.34 -5.43 2.47
CA ASN A 314 -1.59 -5.96 3.83
C ASN A 314 -3.06 -6.08 4.25
N GLN A 315 -3.99 -5.80 3.34
CA GLN A 315 -5.40 -6.00 3.61
C GLN A 315 -5.74 -7.48 3.63
N LYS A 316 -6.53 -7.89 4.62
CA LYS A 316 -7.01 -9.26 4.74
C LYS A 316 -8.06 -9.55 3.67
N ILE A 317 -7.97 -10.73 3.09
CA ILE A 317 -8.93 -11.25 2.12
C ILE A 317 -9.44 -12.62 2.55
N LEU A 318 -10.66 -12.93 2.09
CA LEU A 318 -11.24 -14.25 2.19
C LEU A 318 -11.71 -14.69 0.79
N ILE A 319 -11.42 -15.93 0.43
CA ILE A 319 -11.87 -16.54 -0.81
C ILE A 319 -12.74 -17.72 -0.46
N GLN A 320 -13.94 -17.75 -1.02
CA GLN A 320 -14.91 -18.84 -0.89
C GLN A 320 -15.00 -19.58 -2.21
N ASN A 321 -14.86 -20.89 -2.19
CA ASN A 321 -15.29 -21.73 -3.30
C ASN A 321 -16.82 -21.87 -3.27
N MET A 322 -17.48 -21.48 -4.35
CA MET A 322 -18.94 -21.43 -4.43
C MET A 322 -19.59 -22.82 -4.55
N VAL A 323 -18.81 -23.87 -4.84
CA VAL A 323 -19.30 -25.24 -5.01
C VAL A 323 -19.13 -26.05 -3.73
N SER A 324 -17.90 -26.08 -3.19
CA SER A 324 -17.58 -26.85 -1.98
C SER A 324 -17.88 -26.10 -0.68
N ASN A 325 -18.02 -24.77 -0.76
CA ASN A 325 -18.16 -23.85 0.37
C ASN A 325 -16.91 -23.78 1.28
N ASP A 326 -15.75 -24.21 0.76
CA ASP A 326 -14.47 -24.11 1.45
C ASP A 326 -13.94 -22.68 1.41
N PHE A 327 -13.11 -22.33 2.39
CA PHE A 327 -12.51 -21.00 2.52
C PHE A 327 -11.01 -21.07 2.58
N ILE A 328 -10.36 -20.10 1.94
CA ILE A 328 -8.96 -19.76 2.18
C ILE A 328 -8.84 -18.26 2.45
N GLY A 329 -7.91 -17.87 3.29
CA GLY A 329 -7.67 -16.47 3.63
C GLY A 329 -6.20 -16.10 3.47
N GLY A 330 -5.97 -14.82 3.28
CA GLY A 330 -4.62 -14.30 3.12
C GLY A 330 -4.54 -12.80 3.37
N LYS A 331 -3.32 -12.29 3.28
CA LYS A 331 -3.03 -10.86 3.24
C LYS A 331 -2.53 -10.47 1.85
N ILE A 332 -3.04 -9.37 1.32
CA ILE A 332 -2.61 -8.86 0.02
C ILE A 332 -1.16 -8.41 0.13
N ALA A 333 -0.32 -8.96 -0.72
CA ALA A 333 1.08 -8.62 -0.81
C ALA A 333 1.37 -7.64 -1.96
N PHE A 334 0.63 -7.77 -3.07
CA PHE A 334 0.88 -6.96 -4.26
C PHE A 334 -0.37 -6.80 -5.12
N VAL A 335 -0.56 -5.61 -5.69
CA VAL A 335 -1.67 -5.28 -6.58
C VAL A 335 -1.13 -4.58 -7.82
N SER A 336 -1.50 -5.05 -9.01
CA SER A 336 -1.04 -4.46 -10.27
C SER A 336 -2.13 -4.42 -11.35
N ASN A 337 -1.93 -3.51 -12.31
CA ASN A 337 -2.66 -3.49 -13.59
C ASN A 337 -1.79 -3.95 -14.76
N ASN A 338 -0.52 -4.13 -14.54
CA ASN A 338 0.43 -4.49 -15.58
C ASN A 338 0.43 -6.00 -15.82
N ASN A 339 -0.20 -6.43 -16.92
CA ASN A 339 -0.29 -7.85 -17.28
C ASN A 339 1.08 -8.46 -17.61
N HIS A 340 2.01 -7.66 -18.14
CA HIS A 340 3.36 -8.13 -18.46
C HIS A 340 4.13 -8.45 -17.19
N LEU A 341 4.16 -7.53 -16.23
CA LEU A 341 4.76 -7.71 -14.91
C LEU A 341 4.24 -8.98 -14.22
N VAL A 342 2.92 -9.16 -14.24
CA VAL A 342 2.26 -10.33 -13.66
C VAL A 342 2.69 -11.64 -14.34
N LYS A 343 2.74 -11.67 -15.68
CA LYS A 343 3.17 -12.86 -16.43
C LYS A 343 4.63 -13.21 -16.19
N THR A 344 5.48 -12.21 -16.08
CA THR A 344 6.90 -12.40 -15.80
C THR A 344 7.10 -12.95 -14.39
N PHE A 345 6.43 -12.36 -13.40
CA PHE A 345 6.41 -12.90 -12.04
C PHE A 345 5.96 -14.37 -12.01
N PHE A 346 4.87 -14.72 -12.70
CA PHE A 346 4.41 -16.10 -12.80
C PHE A 346 5.44 -17.06 -13.38
N ARG A 347 6.13 -16.63 -14.45
CA ARG A 347 7.16 -17.48 -15.07
C ARG A 347 8.31 -17.76 -14.13
N GLN A 348 8.70 -16.80 -13.33
CA GLN A 348 9.80 -16.96 -12.38
C GLN A 348 9.39 -17.81 -11.18
N VAL A 349 8.21 -17.53 -10.57
CA VAL A 349 7.68 -18.34 -9.47
C VAL A 349 7.58 -19.82 -9.83
N ARG A 350 7.23 -20.14 -11.06
CA ARG A 350 7.14 -21.54 -11.53
C ARG A 350 8.47 -22.18 -11.89
N LYS A 351 9.51 -21.39 -12.14
CA LYS A 351 10.84 -21.90 -12.57
C LYS A 351 11.77 -22.16 -11.41
N THR A 352 11.56 -21.53 -10.28
CA THR A 352 12.46 -21.62 -9.12
C THR A 352 11.77 -22.39 -8.01
N GLU A 353 12.41 -23.45 -7.54
CA GLU A 353 11.98 -24.22 -6.35
C GLU A 353 12.06 -23.38 -5.07
N PHE A 354 12.78 -22.25 -5.12
CA PHE A 354 12.99 -21.33 -4.00
C PHE A 354 12.75 -19.89 -4.44
N ILE A 355 11.56 -19.34 -4.14
CA ILE A 355 11.32 -17.90 -4.19
C ILE A 355 11.20 -17.39 -2.75
N ASP A 356 12.10 -16.51 -2.40
CA ASP A 356 11.92 -15.62 -1.27
C ASP A 356 10.82 -14.62 -1.65
N VAL A 357 9.64 -14.80 -1.05
CA VAL A 357 8.46 -13.96 -1.35
C VAL A 357 8.70 -12.48 -1.00
N GLU A 358 9.58 -12.20 -0.03
CA GLU A 358 9.99 -10.84 0.31
C GLU A 358 10.87 -10.23 -0.79
N LYS A 359 11.70 -11.04 -1.44
CA LYS A 359 12.47 -10.62 -2.63
C LYS A 359 11.62 -10.53 -3.89
N ALA A 360 10.55 -11.32 -3.99
CA ALA A 360 9.62 -11.26 -5.12
C ALA A 360 8.75 -10.01 -5.11
N PHE A 361 8.48 -9.45 -3.92
CA PHE A 361 7.80 -8.16 -3.73
C PHE A 361 8.82 -7.14 -3.25
N THR A 362 9.62 -6.65 -4.16
CA THR A 362 10.80 -5.80 -3.92
C THR A 362 10.53 -4.58 -3.06
N LEU A 363 9.34 -3.99 -3.22
CA LEU A 363 8.90 -2.86 -2.43
C LEU A 363 7.89 -3.35 -1.41
N LEU A 364 8.25 -3.24 -0.14
CA LEU A 364 7.40 -3.60 0.97
C LEU A 364 6.31 -2.55 1.19
N SER A 365 5.23 -2.96 1.86
CA SER A 365 4.12 -2.07 2.12
C SER A 365 4.48 -0.95 3.09
N GLU A 366 3.74 0.14 2.99
CA GLU A 366 3.83 1.35 3.79
C GLU A 366 3.65 1.19 5.31
N ASN A 367 3.19 0.02 5.76
CA ASN A 367 3.02 -0.28 7.19
C ASN A 367 4.31 -0.66 7.93
N LEU A 368 5.44 -0.73 7.22
CA LEU A 368 6.74 -0.81 7.88
C LEU A 368 7.01 0.57 8.48
N LYS A 369 7.03 0.62 9.81
CA LYS A 369 7.16 1.85 10.58
C LYS A 369 8.31 2.70 10.07
N GLU A 370 8.07 4.00 9.87
CA GLU A 370 9.03 5.05 9.47
C GLU A 370 10.37 5.06 10.25
N ASN A 371 10.50 4.30 11.32
CA ASN A 371 11.66 4.26 12.23
C ASN A 371 12.52 3.00 12.11
N SER A 372 12.33 2.14 11.13
CA SER A 372 13.21 1.00 10.95
C SER A 372 14.49 1.46 10.23
N LYS A 373 15.64 1.42 10.92
CA LYS A 373 16.97 1.70 10.34
C LYS A 373 17.36 0.77 9.18
N ASP A 374 16.59 -0.29 8.97
CA ASP A 374 16.89 -1.38 8.03
C ASP A 374 16.15 -1.24 6.69
N TYR A 375 15.30 -0.21 6.55
CA TYR A 375 14.52 0.02 5.34
C TYR A 375 14.73 1.43 4.78
N ILE A 376 14.57 1.56 3.47
CA ILE A 376 14.62 2.82 2.72
C ILE A 376 13.25 3.07 2.11
N ASN A 377 12.75 4.30 2.24
CA ASN A 377 11.48 4.73 1.64
C ASN A 377 11.70 5.11 0.17
N ILE A 378 10.84 4.62 -0.70
CA ILE A 378 10.77 4.91 -2.13
C ILE A 378 9.30 5.15 -2.48
N ASN A 379 8.90 6.39 -2.72
CA ASN A 379 7.51 6.77 -3.05
C ASN A 379 6.47 6.13 -2.13
N ASN A 380 6.67 6.26 -0.81
CA ASN A 380 5.83 5.67 0.24
C ASN A 380 5.79 4.12 0.28
N LYS A 381 6.72 3.46 -0.36
CA LYS A 381 7.01 2.04 -0.15
C LYS A 381 8.38 1.85 0.45
N TYR A 382 8.63 0.70 1.04
CA TYR A 382 9.87 0.43 1.75
C TYR A 382 10.60 -0.76 1.15
N ILE A 383 11.91 -0.63 0.95
CA ILE A 383 12.80 -1.70 0.52
C ILE A 383 13.84 -1.95 1.61
N SER A 384 14.15 -3.21 1.90
CA SER A 384 15.23 -3.51 2.86
C SER A 384 16.59 -3.10 2.30
N LYS A 385 17.47 -2.59 3.17
CA LYS A 385 18.84 -2.21 2.78
C LYS A 385 19.63 -3.37 2.20
N ASP A 386 19.54 -4.54 2.83
CA ASP A 386 20.24 -5.75 2.35
C ASP A 386 19.80 -6.14 0.94
N TYR A 387 18.50 -6.01 0.65
CA TYR A 387 17.99 -6.30 -0.69
C TYR A 387 18.40 -5.23 -1.69
N LEU A 388 18.40 -3.94 -1.31
CA LEU A 388 18.87 -2.85 -2.16
C LEU A 388 20.37 -3.02 -2.49
N GLU A 389 21.20 -3.47 -1.54
CA GLU A 389 22.62 -3.79 -1.78
C GLU A 389 22.77 -4.94 -2.77
N CYS A 390 22.00 -6.02 -2.61
CA CYS A 390 21.99 -7.15 -3.54
C CYS A 390 21.56 -6.71 -4.95
N MET A 391 20.52 -5.89 -5.07
CA MET A 391 20.09 -5.31 -6.34
C MET A 391 21.19 -4.44 -6.96
N THR A 392 21.79 -3.58 -6.16
CA THR A 392 22.87 -2.68 -6.59
C THR A 392 24.02 -3.45 -7.22
N GLN A 393 24.46 -4.52 -6.56
CA GLN A 393 25.50 -5.38 -7.10
C GLN A 393 25.09 -6.00 -8.44
N LYS A 394 23.88 -6.57 -8.51
CA LYS A 394 23.36 -7.21 -9.72
C LYS A 394 23.17 -6.22 -10.88
N ILE A 395 22.75 -5.00 -10.60
CA ILE A 395 22.65 -3.92 -11.57
C ILE A 395 24.05 -3.57 -12.12
N LYS A 396 25.03 -3.36 -11.23
CA LYS A 396 26.42 -3.01 -11.62
C LYS A 396 27.05 -4.09 -12.49
N GLU A 397 26.78 -5.36 -12.23
CA GLU A 397 27.28 -6.49 -13.02
C GLU A 397 26.62 -6.59 -14.42
N ASN A 398 25.38 -6.13 -14.58
CA ASN A 398 24.57 -6.33 -15.79
C ASN A 398 24.30 -5.07 -16.62
N ILE A 399 25.01 -3.97 -16.42
CA ILE A 399 24.74 -2.68 -17.09
C ILE A 399 24.63 -2.77 -18.60
N LYS A 400 25.52 -3.55 -19.26
CA LYS A 400 25.47 -3.74 -20.70
C LYS A 400 24.17 -4.39 -21.15
N THR A 401 23.68 -5.36 -20.41
CA THR A 401 22.41 -6.05 -20.67
C THR A 401 21.24 -5.11 -20.40
N ILE A 402 21.28 -4.35 -19.31
CA ILE A 402 20.25 -3.36 -18.95
C ILE A 402 20.09 -2.33 -20.08
N ASN A 403 21.20 -1.77 -20.55
CA ASN A 403 21.19 -0.76 -21.63
C ASN A 403 20.76 -1.34 -22.99
N SER A 404 20.94 -2.64 -23.23
CA SER A 404 20.49 -3.30 -24.46
C SER A 404 18.99 -3.63 -24.47
N VAL A 405 18.43 -3.95 -23.28
CA VAL A 405 17.01 -4.35 -23.11
C VAL A 405 16.14 -3.16 -22.77
N GLY A 406 16.72 -2.09 -22.23
CA GLY A 406 16.06 -0.92 -21.65
C GLY A 406 15.91 -1.04 -20.14
N VAL A 407 16.13 0.06 -19.42
CA VAL A 407 16.12 0.10 -17.95
C VAL A 407 14.79 -0.40 -17.39
N LYS A 408 13.68 0.12 -17.88
CA LYS A 408 12.33 -0.24 -17.41
C LYS A 408 12.04 -1.72 -17.59
N ASN A 409 12.33 -2.25 -18.78
CA ASN A 409 12.09 -3.67 -19.07
C ASN A 409 12.93 -4.57 -18.16
N TYR A 410 14.21 -4.23 -17.93
CA TYR A 410 15.07 -5.01 -17.05
C TYR A 410 14.57 -4.97 -15.60
N PHE A 411 14.17 -3.80 -15.08
CA PHE A 411 13.66 -3.67 -13.72
C PHE A 411 12.33 -4.41 -13.53
N HIS A 412 11.46 -4.39 -14.55
CA HIS A 412 10.23 -5.19 -14.53
C HIS A 412 10.52 -6.69 -14.54
N ASP A 413 11.43 -7.14 -15.38
CA ASP A 413 11.68 -8.56 -15.61
C ASP A 413 12.50 -9.19 -14.49
N GLU A 414 13.44 -8.44 -13.90
CA GLU A 414 14.40 -8.97 -12.93
C GLU A 414 14.04 -8.65 -11.49
N PHE A 415 13.45 -7.46 -11.24
CA PHE A 415 13.17 -6.99 -9.88
C PHE A 415 11.70 -6.74 -9.59
N PHE A 416 10.81 -6.89 -10.59
CA PHE A 416 9.36 -6.66 -10.46
C PHE A 416 8.97 -5.25 -10.01
N ILE A 417 9.75 -4.25 -10.38
CA ILE A 417 9.53 -2.86 -10.03
C ILE A 417 8.73 -2.17 -11.14
N GLU A 418 7.67 -1.44 -10.76
CA GLU A 418 6.89 -0.61 -11.66
C GLU A 418 7.59 0.71 -11.99
N ASP A 419 7.30 1.28 -13.18
CA ASP A 419 7.96 2.49 -13.72
C ASP A 419 8.06 3.65 -12.74
N ASN A 420 7.00 3.89 -11.96
CA ASN A 420 6.90 5.00 -11.02
C ASN A 420 7.84 4.92 -9.81
N TYR A 421 8.53 3.78 -9.63
CA TYR A 421 9.49 3.59 -8.54
C TYR A 421 10.94 3.54 -9.04
N ILE A 422 11.17 3.36 -10.34
CA ILE A 422 12.51 3.09 -10.89
C ILE A 422 13.43 4.30 -10.71
N ASP A 423 12.98 5.48 -11.07
CA ASP A 423 13.80 6.70 -11.01
C ASP A 423 14.22 7.00 -9.56
N GLU A 424 13.27 7.01 -8.63
CA GLU A 424 13.58 7.26 -7.21
C GLU A 424 14.42 6.14 -6.58
N LEU A 425 14.23 4.89 -7.02
CA LEU A 425 15.06 3.77 -6.55
C LEU A 425 16.52 3.95 -6.98
N ILE A 426 16.75 4.36 -8.22
CA ILE A 426 18.10 4.56 -8.74
C ILE A 426 18.77 5.75 -8.05
N ASP A 427 18.03 6.81 -7.76
CA ASP A 427 18.52 7.95 -6.97
C ASP A 427 18.97 7.59 -5.54
N LYS A 428 18.46 6.46 -5.00
CA LYS A 428 18.89 5.93 -3.69
C LYS A 428 20.10 4.99 -3.78
N ILE A 429 20.54 4.66 -4.98
CA ILE A 429 21.69 3.78 -5.19
C ILE A 429 22.91 4.63 -5.53
N ASP A 430 23.85 4.73 -4.60
CA ASP A 430 25.09 5.47 -4.81
C ASP A 430 25.85 4.98 -6.04
N GLY A 431 26.20 5.93 -6.89
CA GLY A 431 26.99 5.68 -8.08
C GLY A 431 26.20 5.09 -9.26
N LEU A 432 24.88 5.26 -9.31
CA LEU A 432 24.06 4.95 -10.48
C LEU A 432 23.27 6.19 -10.96
N ASN A 433 23.23 6.40 -12.27
CA ASN A 433 22.47 7.47 -12.91
C ASN A 433 21.74 6.98 -14.16
N ILE A 434 20.55 7.52 -14.42
CA ILE A 434 19.83 7.32 -15.69
C ILE A 434 19.97 8.56 -16.55
N ILE A 435 20.41 8.39 -17.81
CA ILE A 435 20.43 9.44 -18.81
C ILE A 435 19.86 8.87 -20.11
N ASN A 436 18.77 9.47 -20.62
CA ASN A 436 18.12 9.03 -21.85
C ASN A 436 17.73 7.53 -21.87
N ASP A 437 17.14 7.04 -20.77
CA ASP A 437 16.74 5.63 -20.57
C ASP A 437 17.91 4.62 -20.62
N GLN A 438 19.13 5.09 -20.39
CA GLN A 438 20.32 4.28 -20.21
C GLN A 438 20.88 4.46 -18.80
N LEU A 439 21.32 3.36 -18.21
CA LEU A 439 21.89 3.30 -16.87
C LEU A 439 23.42 3.43 -16.95
N PHE A 440 23.94 4.34 -16.15
CA PHE A 440 25.38 4.55 -15.99
C PHE A 440 25.77 4.30 -14.54
N VAL A 441 26.90 3.61 -14.35
CA VAL A 441 27.56 3.58 -13.04
C VAL A 441 28.46 4.79 -12.98
N ASP A 442 28.29 5.60 -11.93
CA ASP A 442 29.38 6.42 -11.48
C ASP A 442 30.51 5.46 -11.12
N LYS A 443 31.38 5.20 -12.06
CA LYS A 443 32.66 4.68 -11.64
C LYS A 443 33.17 5.67 -10.60
N GLU A 444 33.63 5.22 -9.43
CA GLU A 444 34.80 5.81 -8.83
C GLU A 444 35.83 5.80 -9.97
N THR A 445 35.78 6.83 -10.77
CA THR A 445 36.74 7.00 -11.83
C THR A 445 38.03 7.28 -11.08
N VAL A 446 38.88 6.28 -11.08
CA VAL A 446 40.29 6.54 -11.12
C VAL A 446 40.48 7.29 -12.46
N VAL A 447 39.96 8.54 -12.50
CA VAL A 447 40.29 9.48 -13.54
C VAL A 447 41.78 9.51 -13.44
N ASP A 448 42.46 9.18 -14.54
CA ASP A 448 43.91 9.27 -14.57
C ASP A 448 44.29 10.75 -14.40
N LEU A 449 44.29 11.15 -13.12
CA LEU A 449 44.59 12.52 -12.71
C LEU A 449 45.97 12.92 -13.17
N GLU A 450 46.86 11.98 -13.40
CA GLU A 450 48.17 12.22 -13.94
C GLU A 450 48.07 12.60 -15.43
N VAL A 451 47.29 11.92 -16.21
CA VAL A 451 46.98 12.28 -17.60
C VAL A 451 46.25 13.64 -17.64
N TYR A 452 45.27 13.88 -16.77
CA TYR A 452 44.61 15.18 -16.69
C TYR A 452 45.59 16.32 -16.41
N GLN A 453 46.43 16.18 -15.37
CA GLN A 453 47.41 17.18 -15.04
C GLN A 453 48.41 17.45 -16.17
N ASN A 454 48.80 16.41 -16.90
CA ASN A 454 49.68 16.54 -18.05
C ASN A 454 49.00 17.27 -19.21
N VAL A 455 47.70 17.00 -19.46
CA VAL A 455 46.89 17.72 -20.46
C VAL A 455 46.74 19.19 -20.06
N ILE A 456 46.45 19.49 -18.78
CA ILE A 456 46.34 20.88 -18.28
C ILE A 456 47.67 21.62 -18.33
N LYS A 457 48.80 20.95 -18.03
CA LYS A 457 50.12 21.57 -18.18
C LYS A 457 50.47 21.97 -19.60
N GLU A 458 50.00 21.25 -20.62
CA GLU A 458 50.15 21.64 -22.03
C GLU A 458 49.18 22.77 -22.42
N MET A 459 48.10 22.99 -21.67
CA MET A 459 47.19 24.14 -21.84
C MET A 459 47.82 25.39 -21.23
N SER A 460 47.51 26.58 -21.78
CA SER A 460 47.90 27.80 -21.13
C SER A 460 47.06 28.05 -19.87
N THR A 461 47.63 28.71 -18.88
CA THR A 461 46.94 29.05 -17.61
C THR A 461 45.87 30.14 -17.78
N ASP A 462 45.80 30.76 -18.94
CA ASP A 462 44.80 31.74 -19.29
C ASP A 462 43.85 31.17 -20.37
N LEU A 463 42.70 31.78 -20.54
CA LEU A 463 41.68 31.38 -21.53
C LEU A 463 42.16 31.56 -22.99
N SER A 464 43.37 32.08 -23.21
CA SER A 464 44.00 32.19 -24.53
C SER A 464 44.71 30.86 -24.90
N VAL A 465 43.99 29.94 -25.41
CA VAL A 465 44.33 28.52 -25.55
C VAL A 465 45.47 28.24 -26.54
N LYS A 466 46.51 27.52 -26.07
CA LYS A 466 47.35 26.71 -26.99
C LYS A 466 46.57 25.46 -27.43
N ARG A 467 46.67 25.10 -28.71
CA ARG A 467 46.14 23.82 -29.20
C ARG A 467 46.88 22.69 -28.50
N VAL A 468 46.16 21.92 -27.69
CA VAL A 468 46.71 20.68 -27.13
C VAL A 468 46.49 19.57 -28.14
N ASP A 469 47.56 18.89 -28.51
CA ASP A 469 47.43 17.67 -29.32
C ASP A 469 47.07 16.48 -28.42
N ILE A 470 45.79 16.26 -28.23
CA ILE A 470 45.26 15.17 -27.41
C ILE A 470 45.61 13.76 -27.94
N ASN A 471 46.12 13.65 -29.19
CA ASN A 471 46.52 12.36 -29.74
C ASN A 471 47.86 11.88 -29.15
N LYS A 472 48.58 12.73 -28.42
CA LYS A 472 49.78 12.33 -27.66
C LYS A 472 49.48 11.52 -26.40
N PHE A 473 48.24 11.55 -25.93
CA PHE A 473 47.79 10.89 -24.71
C PHE A 473 46.99 9.62 -25.02
N ASN A 474 46.86 8.75 -24.02
CA ASN A 474 46.06 7.56 -24.16
C ASN A 474 44.62 7.92 -24.53
N LYS A 475 44.11 7.33 -25.64
CA LYS A 475 42.77 7.63 -26.15
C LYS A 475 41.66 7.26 -25.19
N GLU A 476 41.82 6.21 -24.40
CA GLU A 476 40.82 5.77 -23.42
C GLU A 476 40.78 6.75 -22.23
N SER A 477 41.96 7.13 -21.69
CA SER A 477 42.04 8.13 -20.62
C SER A 477 41.49 9.51 -21.06
N ILE A 478 41.76 9.94 -22.27
CA ILE A 478 41.21 11.20 -22.84
C ILE A 478 39.69 11.09 -23.00
N LYS A 479 39.16 9.94 -23.46
CA LYS A 479 37.72 9.72 -23.58
C LYS A 479 37.05 9.78 -22.20
N GLU A 480 37.67 9.15 -21.19
CA GLU A 480 37.19 9.19 -19.81
C GLU A 480 37.19 10.60 -19.23
N LEU A 481 38.24 11.41 -19.49
CA LEU A 481 38.30 12.80 -19.07
C LEU A 481 37.17 13.66 -19.67
N PHE A 482 36.79 13.42 -20.93
CA PHE A 482 35.62 14.06 -21.52
C PHE A 482 34.29 13.56 -20.95
N MET A 483 34.15 12.27 -20.72
CA MET A 483 32.94 11.66 -20.18
C MET A 483 32.68 12.08 -18.72
N ASN A 484 33.74 12.32 -17.96
CA ASN A 484 33.64 12.73 -16.54
C ASN A 484 33.76 14.25 -16.34
N GLU A 485 33.55 15.02 -17.38
CA GLU A 485 33.53 16.47 -17.35
C GLU A 485 34.82 17.16 -16.81
N TYR A 486 35.96 16.48 -16.90
CA TYR A 486 37.28 17.10 -16.64
C TYR A 486 37.75 17.91 -17.84
N LEU A 487 37.42 17.49 -19.07
CA LEU A 487 37.70 18.18 -20.30
C LEU A 487 36.40 18.49 -21.05
N TYR A 488 36.37 19.67 -21.68
CA TYR A 488 35.25 20.13 -22.49
C TYR A 488 35.71 20.50 -23.88
N ARG A 489 34.97 20.09 -24.91
CA ARG A 489 35.22 20.50 -26.29
C ARG A 489 34.41 21.74 -26.62
N VAL A 490 35.07 22.85 -26.76
CA VAL A 490 34.47 24.14 -27.12
C VAL A 490 34.16 24.20 -28.61
N ASP A 491 35.16 23.88 -29.44
CA ASP A 491 35.00 23.70 -30.89
C ASP A 491 35.93 22.60 -31.41
N LYS A 492 36.07 22.47 -32.75
CA LYS A 492 36.92 21.43 -33.36
C LYS A 492 38.38 21.49 -32.92
N ASN A 493 38.86 22.65 -32.48
CA ASN A 493 40.28 22.94 -32.18
C ASN A 493 40.53 23.43 -30.76
N ILE A 494 39.46 23.64 -29.96
CA ILE A 494 39.57 24.20 -28.62
C ILE A 494 39.02 23.20 -27.62
N ILE A 495 39.87 22.80 -26.69
CA ILE A 495 39.52 21.96 -25.54
C ILE A 495 39.90 22.73 -24.30
N ILE A 496 39.08 22.68 -23.27
CA ILE A 496 39.30 23.34 -21.98
C ILE A 496 39.15 22.34 -20.84
N GLY A 497 39.82 22.61 -19.75
CA GLY A 497 39.66 21.88 -18.51
C GLY A 497 38.49 22.41 -17.67
N LYS A 498 38.17 21.68 -16.63
CA LYS A 498 37.11 22.00 -15.66
C LYS A 498 37.31 23.38 -15.03
N GLU A 499 38.56 23.75 -14.70
CA GLU A 499 38.93 25.05 -14.11
C GLU A 499 38.59 26.18 -15.06
N HIS A 500 38.96 26.07 -16.33
CA HIS A 500 38.66 27.07 -17.34
C HIS A 500 37.16 27.28 -17.59
N LYS A 501 36.35 26.21 -17.44
CA LYS A 501 34.88 26.32 -17.48
C LYS A 501 34.39 27.15 -16.28
N SER A 502 34.95 26.94 -15.10
CA SER A 502 34.62 27.72 -13.89
C SER A 502 34.96 29.20 -14.07
N ASP A 503 36.14 29.49 -14.62
CA ASP A 503 36.58 30.88 -14.93
C ASP A 503 35.60 31.56 -15.90
N LEU A 504 35.14 30.86 -16.93
CA LEU A 504 34.14 31.37 -17.86
C LEU A 504 32.81 31.72 -17.19
N VAL A 505 32.36 30.89 -16.24
CA VAL A 505 31.15 31.17 -15.46
C VAL A 505 31.34 32.37 -14.53
N GLU A 506 32.48 32.51 -13.90
CA GLU A 506 32.78 33.70 -13.08
C GLU A 506 32.80 34.99 -13.91
N ILE A 507 33.34 34.94 -15.14
CA ILE A 507 33.31 36.08 -16.07
C ILE A 507 31.86 36.43 -16.41
N LEU A 508 31.01 35.44 -16.66
CA LEU A 508 29.59 35.69 -16.91
C LEU A 508 28.90 36.39 -15.75
N GLN A 509 29.23 36.02 -14.51
CA GLN A 509 28.61 36.65 -13.33
C GLN A 509 28.88 38.15 -13.24
N LYS A 510 30.04 38.61 -13.76
CA LYS A 510 30.45 40.01 -13.77
C LYS A 510 29.81 40.83 -14.88
N LEU A 511 29.17 40.21 -15.86
CA LEU A 511 28.51 40.88 -16.98
C LEU A 511 27.06 41.27 -16.62
N PRO A 512 26.44 42.24 -17.34
CA PRO A 512 25.01 42.53 -17.20
C PRO A 512 24.15 41.33 -17.69
N ASP A 513 22.85 41.29 -17.30
CA ASP A 513 21.93 40.18 -17.66
C ASP A 513 21.77 40.01 -19.17
N ILE A 514 21.91 41.11 -19.92
CA ILE A 514 21.93 41.13 -21.39
C ILE A 514 23.24 41.82 -21.80
N PHE A 515 24.06 41.11 -22.55
CA PHE A 515 25.38 41.56 -22.97
C PHE A 515 25.67 41.18 -24.44
N ASP A 516 26.67 41.79 -25.02
CA ASP A 516 27.16 41.47 -26.37
C ASP A 516 28.54 40.83 -26.37
N VAL A 517 29.02 40.47 -27.58
CA VAL A 517 30.35 39.84 -27.75
C VAL A 517 31.50 40.80 -27.34
N SER A 518 31.31 42.12 -27.45
CA SER A 518 32.35 43.09 -27.09
C SER A 518 32.51 43.18 -25.56
N GLU A 519 31.40 43.22 -24.84
CA GLU A 519 31.39 43.22 -23.36
C GLU A 519 32.00 41.92 -22.80
N PHE A 520 31.66 40.76 -23.39
CA PHE A 520 32.28 39.50 -22.98
C PHE A 520 33.81 39.48 -23.29
N LYS A 521 34.20 40.00 -24.44
CA LYS A 521 35.60 40.11 -24.82
C LYS A 521 36.39 40.96 -23.84
N GLU A 522 35.86 42.12 -23.44
CA GLU A 522 36.48 43.00 -22.47
C GLU A 522 36.60 42.35 -21.10
N ALA A 523 35.52 41.74 -20.61
CA ALA A 523 35.49 41.05 -19.32
C ALA A 523 36.43 39.84 -19.26
N SER A 524 36.57 39.11 -20.36
CA SER A 524 37.40 37.91 -20.46
C SER A 524 38.83 38.17 -20.91
N ASN A 525 39.17 39.39 -21.34
CA ASN A 525 40.45 39.77 -21.96
C ASN A 525 40.83 38.88 -23.17
N LEU A 526 39.83 38.37 -23.90
CA LEU A 526 40.02 37.47 -25.01
C LEU A 526 39.95 38.20 -26.36
N SER A 527 40.67 37.68 -27.35
CA SER A 527 40.46 38.12 -28.73
C SER A 527 39.13 37.58 -29.27
N ARG A 528 38.52 38.27 -30.25
CA ARG A 528 37.26 37.88 -30.85
C ARG A 528 37.26 36.43 -31.39
N LYS A 529 38.41 35.95 -31.80
CA LYS A 529 38.63 34.59 -32.30
C LYS A 529 38.33 33.51 -31.24
N TYR A 530 38.54 33.80 -29.97
CA TYR A 530 38.29 32.91 -28.85
C TYR A 530 36.94 33.22 -28.16
N ALA A 531 36.59 34.49 -28.05
CA ALA A 531 35.37 34.92 -27.38
C ALA A 531 34.10 34.32 -28.03
N ILE A 532 34.05 34.23 -29.36
CA ILE A 532 32.88 33.67 -30.06
C ILE A 532 32.72 32.18 -29.78
N PRO A 533 33.72 31.29 -29.96
CA PRO A 533 33.61 29.88 -29.60
C PRO A 533 33.22 29.64 -28.14
N TYR A 534 33.77 30.39 -27.20
CA TYR A 534 33.39 30.27 -25.78
C TYR A 534 31.96 30.66 -25.51
N LEU A 535 31.46 31.71 -26.13
CA LEU A 535 30.07 32.10 -26.02
C LEU A 535 29.11 31.04 -26.65
N GLU A 536 29.52 30.44 -27.77
CA GLU A 536 28.74 29.34 -28.35
C GLU A 536 28.77 28.08 -27.50
N PHE A 537 29.85 27.80 -26.82
CA PHE A 537 29.97 26.76 -25.84
C PHE A 537 29.05 27.02 -24.62
N LEU A 538 29.06 28.25 -24.08
CA LEU A 538 28.18 28.65 -23.00
C LEU A 538 26.69 28.62 -23.37
N ASP A 539 26.34 28.93 -24.64
CA ASP A 539 24.99 28.76 -25.19
C ASP A 539 24.58 27.26 -25.20
N LYS A 540 25.51 26.38 -25.62
CA LYS A 540 25.27 24.92 -25.61
C LYS A 540 25.13 24.35 -24.19
N CYS A 541 25.86 24.91 -23.22
CA CYS A 541 25.79 24.53 -21.82
C CYS A 541 24.61 25.17 -21.07
N LEU A 542 23.75 25.93 -21.76
CA LEU A 542 22.57 26.62 -21.20
C LEU A 542 22.93 27.69 -20.13
N TYR A 543 24.13 28.21 -20.13
CA TYR A 543 24.50 29.36 -19.28
C TYR A 543 24.06 30.68 -19.90
N THR A 544 23.94 30.71 -21.24
CA THR A 544 23.50 31.89 -22.00
C THR A 544 22.55 31.47 -23.12
N SER A 545 21.80 32.44 -23.65
CA SER A 545 20.98 32.25 -24.85
C SER A 545 21.07 33.47 -25.78
N LYS A 546 21.15 33.22 -27.10
CA LYS A 546 21.12 34.31 -28.10
C LYS A 546 19.73 34.95 -28.15
N ILE A 547 19.72 36.30 -28.13
CA ILE A 547 18.49 37.07 -28.31
C ILE A 547 18.36 37.43 -29.79
N ASN A 548 17.56 36.67 -30.56
CA ASN A 548 17.26 36.88 -31.97
C ASN A 548 18.44 37.41 -32.82
N SER A 549 18.22 38.17 -33.89
CA SER A 549 19.23 38.69 -34.80
C SER A 549 20.11 39.83 -34.25
N SER A 550 19.97 40.24 -32.97
CA SER A 550 20.66 41.39 -32.42
C SER A 550 22.14 41.15 -32.05
N GLY A 551 22.60 39.89 -32.08
CA GLY A 551 23.96 39.52 -31.62
C GLY A 551 24.18 39.56 -30.10
N LYS A 552 23.16 39.94 -29.33
CA LYS A 552 23.17 39.97 -27.86
C LYS A 552 22.82 38.62 -27.26
N ARG A 553 23.25 38.39 -26.04
CA ARG A 553 22.93 37.18 -25.24
C ARG A 553 22.32 37.57 -23.91
N LYS A 554 21.46 36.70 -23.42
CA LYS A 554 20.86 36.76 -22.09
C LYS A 554 21.49 35.69 -21.21
N LYS A 555 21.82 36.02 -19.96
CA LYS A 555 22.21 35.06 -18.94
C LYS A 555 21.01 34.17 -18.61
N LEU A 556 21.25 32.89 -18.34
CA LEU A 556 20.28 31.89 -17.89
C LEU A 556 20.60 31.39 -16.47
N VAL A 557 21.76 31.75 -15.93
CA VAL A 557 22.26 31.33 -14.60
C VAL A 557 22.64 32.58 -13.77
#